data_888a09ad98ad5219b55ca68df8c0ded7
#
_entry.id   888a09ad98ad5219b55ca68df8c0ded7
#
_cell.length_a   1.000
_cell.length_b   1.000
_cell.length_c   1.000
_cell.angle_alpha   90.00
_cell.angle_beta   90.00
_cell.angle_gamma   90.00
#
_symmetry.space_group_name_H-M   'P 1'
#
loop_
_entity.id
_entity.type
_entity.pdbx_description
1 polymer ?
#
loop_
_entity_poly.entity_id
_entity_poly.type
_entity_poly.pdbx_seq_one_letter_code
_entity_poly.pdbx_strand_id
1 'polypeptide(L)'
;MCFEIEGAEVARRTLERFGMEAGAVDRSAIAIILHMQPGVTLSDGVEAVLLDRGTAIDVRGVDIELVERLRTTVTRTYPRGAFDRHFLRAIAREAAKRSDCQSHSFLHEGDLTGWMARSPWAAEATRT
;
A
#
# COMPACT_ATOMS: atom_id res chain seq x y z
N MET A 1 -8.94 4.47 -15.54
CA MET A 1 -9.31 3.66 -14.37
C MET A 1 -8.34 4.02 -13.26
N CYS A 2 -8.77 4.05 -11.99
CA CYS A 2 -7.86 4.27 -10.87
C CYS A 2 -7.00 3.02 -10.65
N PHE A 3 -5.75 3.20 -10.23
CA PHE A 3 -4.81 2.07 -10.16
C PHE A 3 -5.23 0.98 -9.17
N GLU A 4 -5.93 1.32 -8.10
CA GLU A 4 -6.45 0.35 -7.14
C GLU A 4 -7.54 -0.55 -7.77
N ILE A 5 -8.36 0.01 -8.66
CA ILE A 5 -9.36 -0.76 -9.40
C ILE A 5 -8.70 -1.63 -10.47
N GLU A 6 -7.71 -1.09 -11.17
CA GLU A 6 -6.92 -1.85 -12.16
C GLU A 6 -6.13 -2.97 -11.48
N GLY A 7 -5.53 -2.69 -10.32
CA GLY A 7 -4.83 -3.69 -9.51
C GLY A 7 -5.74 -4.81 -9.03
N ALA A 8 -6.95 -4.49 -8.59
CA ALA A 8 -7.96 -5.47 -8.19
C ALA A 8 -8.38 -6.38 -9.36
N GLU A 9 -8.55 -5.81 -10.56
CA GLU A 9 -8.90 -6.56 -11.76
C GLU A 9 -7.75 -7.49 -12.21
N VAL A 10 -6.50 -7.03 -12.13
CA VAL A 10 -5.32 -7.88 -12.40
C VAL A 10 -5.22 -9.01 -11.39
N ALA A 11 -5.43 -8.71 -10.10
CA ALA A 11 -5.44 -9.72 -9.05
C ALA A 11 -6.55 -10.76 -9.27
N ARG A 12 -7.77 -10.33 -9.57
CA ARG A 12 -8.91 -11.20 -9.87
C ARG A 12 -8.56 -12.21 -10.97
N ARG A 13 -8.15 -11.73 -12.13
CA ARG A 13 -7.76 -12.59 -13.27
C ARG A 13 -6.62 -13.54 -12.93
N THR A 14 -5.66 -13.09 -12.14
CA THR A 14 -4.52 -13.91 -11.74
C THR A 14 -4.96 -15.03 -10.79
N LEU A 15 -5.73 -14.71 -9.76
CA LEU A 15 -6.19 -15.66 -8.76
C LEU A 15 -7.15 -16.70 -9.36
N GLU A 16 -8.06 -16.29 -10.25
CA GLU A 16 -8.95 -17.19 -11.01
C GLU A 16 -8.14 -18.15 -11.87
N ARG A 17 -7.12 -17.66 -12.58
CA ARG A 17 -6.23 -18.49 -13.40
C ARG A 17 -5.51 -19.56 -12.59
N PHE A 18 -5.19 -19.28 -11.32
CA PHE A 18 -4.58 -20.25 -10.41
C PHE A 18 -5.60 -21.09 -9.64
N GLY A 19 -6.89 -21.00 -9.99
CA GLY A 19 -7.94 -21.86 -9.44
C GLY A 19 -8.36 -21.50 -8.02
N MET A 20 -8.13 -20.24 -7.59
CA MET A 20 -8.59 -19.82 -6.28
C MET A 20 -10.13 -19.79 -6.23
N GLU A 21 -10.68 -20.12 -5.07
CA GLU A 21 -12.13 -20.12 -4.82
C GLU A 21 -12.72 -18.70 -5.03
N ALA A 22 -13.88 -18.60 -5.69
CA ALA A 22 -14.46 -17.34 -6.13
C ALA A 22 -14.65 -16.32 -5.00
N GLY A 23 -15.13 -16.75 -3.83
CA GLY A 23 -15.29 -15.87 -2.69
C GLY A 23 -13.96 -15.32 -2.15
N ALA A 24 -12.86 -16.08 -2.22
CA ALA A 24 -11.53 -15.61 -1.85
C ALA A 24 -10.99 -14.60 -2.90
N VAL A 25 -11.28 -14.83 -4.17
CA VAL A 25 -10.96 -13.88 -5.26
C VAL A 25 -11.66 -12.54 -5.01
N ASP A 26 -12.96 -12.57 -4.70
CA ASP A 26 -13.75 -11.38 -4.44
C ASP A 26 -13.25 -10.62 -3.21
N ARG A 27 -12.99 -11.30 -2.10
CA ARG A 27 -12.42 -10.66 -0.89
C ARG A 27 -11.06 -10.02 -1.16
N SER A 28 -10.20 -10.68 -1.92
CA SER A 28 -8.89 -10.14 -2.30
C SER A 28 -9.01 -8.89 -3.17
N ALA A 29 -9.90 -8.90 -4.15
CA ALA A 29 -10.16 -7.75 -5.01
C ALA A 29 -10.74 -6.56 -4.21
N ILE A 30 -11.70 -6.81 -3.33
CA ILE A 30 -12.27 -5.79 -2.42
C ILE A 30 -11.17 -5.20 -1.53
N ALA A 31 -10.33 -6.03 -0.92
CA ALA A 31 -9.22 -5.57 -0.09
C ALA A 31 -8.29 -4.62 -0.86
N ILE A 32 -7.95 -4.94 -2.12
CA ILE A 32 -7.12 -4.09 -2.97
C ILE A 32 -7.79 -2.75 -3.26
N ILE A 33 -9.10 -2.72 -3.52
CA ILE A 33 -9.84 -1.47 -3.76
C ILE A 33 -9.85 -0.60 -2.51
N LEU A 34 -10.02 -1.20 -1.34
CA LEU A 34 -10.22 -0.49 -0.08
C LEU A 34 -8.93 -0.06 0.63
N HIS A 35 -7.77 -0.66 0.35
CA HIS A 35 -6.55 -0.47 1.15
C HIS A 35 -6.03 0.97 1.25
N MET A 36 -6.50 1.87 0.41
CA MET A 36 -6.19 3.30 0.47
C MET A 36 -7.38 4.15 0.92
N GLN A 37 -8.52 3.54 1.23
CA GLN A 37 -9.69 4.26 1.70
C GLN A 37 -9.57 4.54 3.19
N PRO A 38 -10.03 5.70 3.68
CA PRO A 38 -10.10 5.94 5.12
C PRO A 38 -11.20 5.08 5.76
N GLY A 39 -10.93 4.60 6.98
CA GLY A 39 -11.95 3.97 7.81
C GLY A 39 -12.26 2.51 7.51
N VAL A 40 -11.31 1.77 6.91
CA VAL A 40 -11.43 0.31 6.73
C VAL A 40 -11.59 -0.39 8.07
N THR A 41 -12.59 -1.25 8.18
CA THR A 41 -12.96 -1.97 9.42
C THR A 41 -13.18 -3.47 9.16
N LEU A 42 -13.37 -4.24 10.22
CA LEU A 42 -13.67 -5.67 10.11
C LEU A 42 -14.98 -5.99 9.36
N SER A 43 -15.90 -5.04 9.27
CA SER A 43 -17.12 -5.20 8.44
C SER A 43 -16.81 -5.23 6.94
N ASP A 44 -15.64 -4.71 6.52
CA ASP A 44 -15.16 -4.75 5.13
C ASP A 44 -14.39 -6.04 4.81
N GLY A 45 -14.18 -6.87 5.83
CA GLY A 45 -13.45 -8.13 5.73
C GLY A 45 -12.05 -8.08 6.36
N VAL A 46 -11.61 -9.21 6.88
CA VAL A 46 -10.30 -9.33 7.53
C VAL A 46 -9.15 -9.07 6.55
N GLU A 47 -9.30 -9.49 5.30
CA GLU A 47 -8.32 -9.27 4.23
C GLU A 47 -8.14 -7.77 3.96
N ALA A 48 -9.23 -7.00 3.94
CA ALA A 48 -9.20 -5.56 3.76
C ALA A 48 -8.45 -4.87 4.91
N VAL A 49 -8.75 -5.23 6.15
CA VAL A 49 -8.07 -4.68 7.33
C VAL A 49 -6.58 -5.02 7.35
N LEU A 50 -6.23 -6.26 7.04
CA LEU A 50 -4.82 -6.69 7.02
C LEU A 50 -4.04 -5.97 5.92
N LEU A 51 -4.61 -5.79 4.75
CA LEU A 51 -3.95 -5.09 3.64
C LEU A 51 -3.81 -3.59 3.95
N ASP A 52 -4.85 -2.93 4.44
CA ASP A 52 -4.81 -1.52 4.88
C ASP A 52 -3.73 -1.30 5.94
N ARG A 53 -3.72 -2.11 7.00
CA ARG A 53 -2.71 -2.01 8.06
C ARG A 53 -1.30 -2.31 7.57
N GLY A 54 -1.15 -3.37 6.77
CA GLY A 54 0.15 -3.76 6.22
C GLY A 54 0.76 -2.67 5.34
N THR A 55 -0.03 -2.09 4.45
CA THR A 55 0.42 -0.98 3.59
C THR A 55 0.69 0.31 4.38
N ALA A 56 -0.12 0.60 5.39
CA ALA A 56 0.12 1.74 6.27
C ALA A 56 1.43 1.61 7.07
N ILE A 57 1.72 0.42 7.57
CA ILE A 57 2.99 0.12 8.25
C ILE A 57 4.16 0.26 7.27
N ASP A 58 4.06 -0.33 6.09
CA ASP A 58 5.14 -0.35 5.11
C ASP A 58 5.42 1.03 4.50
N VAL A 59 4.40 1.76 4.10
CA VAL A 59 4.55 3.04 3.40
C VAL A 59 4.75 4.20 4.37
N ARG A 60 3.94 4.27 5.42
CA ARG A 60 3.94 5.42 6.35
C ARG A 60 4.70 5.17 7.66
N GLY A 61 5.03 3.91 7.95
CA GLY A 61 5.68 3.54 9.20
C GLY A 61 4.80 3.74 10.44
N VAL A 62 3.48 3.62 10.30
CA VAL A 62 2.58 3.59 11.46
C VAL A 62 2.93 2.40 12.35
N ASP A 63 2.58 2.45 13.64
CA ASP A 63 3.04 1.49 14.63
C ASP A 63 4.57 1.47 14.73
N ILE A 64 5.11 2.60 15.18
CA ILE A 64 6.56 2.86 15.26
C ILE A 64 7.29 1.75 16.02
N GLU A 65 6.73 1.28 17.14
CA GLU A 65 7.37 0.23 17.95
C GLU A 65 7.52 -1.09 17.17
N LEU A 66 6.48 -1.47 16.41
CA LEU A 66 6.52 -2.65 15.56
C LEU A 66 7.56 -2.48 14.45
N VAL A 67 7.57 -1.34 13.79
CA VAL A 67 8.51 -1.04 12.71
C VAL A 67 9.95 -1.07 13.23
N GLU A 68 10.26 -0.40 14.32
CA GLU A 68 11.61 -0.40 14.91
C GLU A 68 12.08 -1.79 15.30
N ARG A 69 11.19 -2.60 15.87
CA ARG A 69 11.50 -3.98 16.25
C ARG A 69 11.78 -4.88 15.05
N LEU A 70 11.04 -4.70 13.94
CA LEU A 70 11.14 -5.56 12.77
C LEU A 70 12.09 -5.04 11.70
N ARG A 71 12.39 -3.75 11.69
CA ARG A 71 13.10 -3.05 10.61
C ARG A 71 14.37 -3.78 10.15
N THR A 72 15.28 -4.04 11.07
CA THR A 72 16.57 -4.68 10.73
C THR A 72 16.38 -6.07 10.11
N THR A 73 15.44 -6.86 10.62
CA THR A 73 15.18 -8.21 10.09
C THR A 73 14.53 -8.15 8.71
N VAL A 74 13.54 -7.29 8.55
CA VAL A 74 12.81 -7.14 7.28
C VAL A 74 13.73 -6.57 6.20
N THR A 75 14.46 -5.49 6.47
CA THR A 75 15.30 -4.83 5.46
C THR A 75 16.52 -5.65 5.07
N ARG A 76 17.00 -6.54 5.94
CA ARG A 76 18.05 -7.49 5.59
C ARG A 76 17.58 -8.50 4.54
N THR A 77 16.35 -8.97 4.65
CA THR A 77 15.75 -9.94 3.72
C THR A 77 15.16 -9.26 2.48
N TYR A 78 14.55 -8.09 2.67
CA TYR A 78 13.89 -7.30 1.64
C TYR A 78 14.43 -5.85 1.67
N PRO A 79 15.60 -5.59 1.06
CA PRO A 79 16.18 -4.26 1.03
C PRO A 79 15.24 -3.25 0.36
N ARG A 80 15.01 -2.11 0.99
CA ARG A 80 14.10 -1.08 0.44
C ARG A 80 14.73 -0.30 -0.73
N GLY A 81 16.06 -0.15 -0.74
CA GLY A 81 16.75 0.59 -1.80
C GLY A 81 16.13 1.97 -2.01
N ALA A 82 15.79 2.27 -3.25
CA ALA A 82 15.15 3.53 -3.63
C ALA A 82 13.61 3.47 -3.64
N PHE A 83 13.00 2.61 -2.81
CA PHE A 83 11.55 2.39 -2.77
C PHE A 83 10.77 3.71 -2.67
N ASP A 84 11.08 4.55 -1.70
CA ASP A 84 10.34 5.79 -1.43
C ASP A 84 10.29 6.70 -2.67
N ARG A 85 11.42 6.86 -3.34
CA ARG A 85 11.51 7.66 -4.56
C ARG A 85 10.69 7.05 -5.71
N HIS A 86 10.75 5.73 -5.88
CA HIS A 86 10.02 5.05 -6.95
C HIS A 86 8.53 5.05 -6.67
N PHE A 87 8.13 4.81 -5.42
CA PHE A 87 6.74 4.82 -5.01
C PHE A 87 6.11 6.21 -5.18
N LEU A 88 6.75 7.27 -4.67
CA LEU A 88 6.26 8.64 -4.85
C LEU A 88 6.13 9.04 -6.33
N ARG A 89 7.08 8.63 -7.17
CA ARG A 89 6.97 8.87 -8.63
C ARG A 89 5.80 8.10 -9.26
N ALA A 90 5.55 6.88 -8.82
CA ALA A 90 4.41 6.10 -9.32
C ALA A 90 3.08 6.75 -8.93
N ILE A 91 2.91 7.09 -7.65
CA ILE A 91 1.71 7.78 -7.14
C ILE A 91 1.51 9.13 -7.85
N ALA A 92 2.56 9.92 -8.03
CA ALA A 92 2.47 11.21 -8.75
C ALA A 92 2.00 11.04 -10.20
N ARG A 93 2.48 10.00 -10.90
CA ARG A 93 2.01 9.71 -12.27
C ARG A 93 0.55 9.29 -12.30
N GLU A 94 0.10 8.50 -11.34
CA GLU A 94 -1.32 8.11 -11.25
C GLU A 94 -2.20 9.31 -10.87
N ALA A 95 -1.79 10.12 -9.89
CA ALA A 95 -2.51 11.33 -9.50
C ALA A 95 -2.67 12.33 -10.66
N ALA A 96 -1.66 12.45 -11.51
CA ALA A 96 -1.71 13.34 -12.68
C ALA A 96 -2.70 12.88 -13.77
N LYS A 97 -3.05 11.58 -13.80
CA LYS A 97 -4.02 11.05 -14.78
C LYS A 97 -5.46 11.40 -14.40
N ARG A 98 -5.78 11.42 -13.12
CA ARG A 98 -7.15 11.57 -12.62
C ARG A 98 -7.20 12.19 -11.24
N SER A 99 -7.98 13.27 -11.11
CA SER A 99 -8.19 13.95 -9.83
C SER A 99 -9.22 13.26 -8.92
N ASP A 100 -9.98 12.31 -9.44
CA ASP A 100 -11.01 11.56 -8.73
C ASP A 100 -10.53 10.19 -8.19
N CYS A 101 -9.21 9.94 -8.23
CA CYS A 101 -8.61 8.71 -7.71
C CYS A 101 -7.90 8.93 -6.36
N GLN A 102 -7.80 7.88 -5.55
CA GLN A 102 -7.15 7.92 -4.23
C GLN A 102 -5.69 8.38 -4.30
N SER A 103 -4.97 8.07 -5.37
CA SER A 103 -3.62 8.58 -5.59
C SER A 103 -3.54 10.10 -5.58
N HIS A 104 -4.56 10.79 -6.11
CA HIS A 104 -4.64 12.24 -6.10
C HIS A 104 -4.85 12.77 -4.67
N SER A 105 -5.83 12.22 -3.94
CA SER A 105 -6.11 12.61 -2.56
C SER A 105 -4.91 12.34 -1.64
N PHE A 106 -4.25 11.19 -1.78
CA PHE A 106 -3.04 10.87 -1.02
C PHE A 106 -1.90 11.87 -1.24
N LEU A 107 -1.71 12.31 -2.48
CA LEU A 107 -0.61 13.20 -2.83
C LEU A 107 -0.90 14.67 -2.46
N HIS A 108 -2.14 15.13 -2.69
CA HIS A 108 -2.49 16.55 -2.63
C HIS A 108 -3.27 16.95 -1.36
N GLU A 109 -4.07 16.05 -0.79
CA GLU A 109 -4.87 16.29 0.40
C GLU A 109 -4.23 15.67 1.64
N GLY A 110 -3.52 14.56 1.47
CA GLY A 110 -2.70 13.94 2.49
C GLY A 110 -1.27 14.45 2.48
N ASP A 111 -0.51 14.13 3.51
CA ASP A 111 0.92 14.44 3.61
C ASP A 111 1.77 13.19 3.30
N LEU A 112 1.51 12.52 2.18
CA LEU A 112 2.20 11.26 1.85
C LEU A 112 3.72 11.43 1.87
N THR A 113 4.22 12.48 1.24
CA THR A 113 5.67 12.76 1.19
C THR A 113 6.25 12.97 2.59
N GLY A 114 5.56 13.75 3.42
CA GLY A 114 6.00 13.98 4.81
C GLY A 114 5.86 12.73 5.68
N TRP A 115 4.82 11.94 5.51
CA TRP A 115 4.69 10.65 6.22
C TRP A 115 5.84 9.71 5.90
N MET A 116 6.17 9.56 4.62
CA MET A 116 7.27 8.70 4.19
C MET A 116 8.62 9.23 4.70
N ALA A 117 8.85 10.53 4.64
CA ALA A 117 10.11 11.14 5.10
C ALA A 117 10.32 10.99 6.62
N ARG A 118 9.22 10.97 7.40
CA ARG A 118 9.26 10.78 8.87
C ARG A 118 9.18 9.30 9.27
N SER A 119 8.94 8.41 8.34
CA SER A 119 8.83 6.98 8.61
C SER A 119 10.14 6.41 9.14
N PRO A 120 10.11 5.50 10.15
CA PRO A 120 11.31 4.80 10.59
C PRO A 120 12.02 4.02 9.48
N TRP A 121 11.31 3.67 8.40
CA TRP A 121 11.89 3.03 7.21
C TRP A 121 12.85 3.96 6.44
N ALA A 122 12.65 5.28 6.49
CA ALA A 122 13.50 6.25 5.78
C ALA A 122 14.96 6.22 6.26
N ALA A 123 15.22 5.83 7.51
CA ALA A 123 16.56 5.72 8.07
C ALA A 123 17.43 4.64 7.39
N GLU A 124 16.85 3.71 6.65
CA GLU A 124 17.58 2.66 5.92
C GLU A 124 17.98 3.10 4.50
N ALA A 125 17.28 4.07 3.90
CA ALA A 125 17.57 4.56 2.55
C ALA A 125 18.90 5.33 2.45
N THR A 126 19.46 5.75 3.58
CA THR A 126 20.72 6.53 3.65
C THR A 126 21.95 5.66 3.92
N ARG A 127 21.84 4.35 4.06
CA ARG A 127 22.93 3.43 4.43
C ARG A 127 23.51 2.60 3.26
N THR A 128 23.07 2.88 2.04
CA THR A 128 23.65 2.33 0.79
C THR A 128 24.31 3.43 -0.01
#